data_d0ea745a46705b0975a289754e1d9e60
#
_entry.id   d0ea745a46705b0975a289754e1d9e60
#
_cell.length_a   1.000
_cell.length_b   1.000
_cell.length_c   1.000
_cell.angle_alpha   90.00
_cell.angle_beta   90.00
_cell.angle_gamma   90.00
#
_symmetry.space_group_name_H-M   'P 1'
#
loop_
_entity.id
_entity.type
_entity.pdbx_description
1 polymer ?
#
loop_
_entity_poly.entity_id
_entity_poly.type
_entity_poly.pdbx_seq_one_letter_code
_entity_poly.pdbx_strand_id
1 'polypeptide(L)'
;AIDYKHRNPDGSVGRIPDSLTTVFHTAIGREVRDGGGVTPDVAVEQEKLPNILFYLVNDNLIFNYATQYCLKHPTIASPENFEVTDADYAEFKEMVKKADFKYDQQSEKILKNLKEMAEFEGYMKDASEEFKALEQKLSHNLDRDLDYFAKDIKNMIAQDIIKRYYFQRGGIIQQLKDDNDLNEAAKVLGNSEEYKKMLSVPETTVIKEKGKETSLVNFNSYRKNSLMIFDCVV
;
A
#
# COMPACT_ATOMS: atom_id res chain seq x y z
N ALA A 1 17.36 14.65 1.40
CA ALA A 1 18.02 13.36 1.14
C ALA A 1 17.38 12.27 1.98
N ILE A 2 17.12 11.13 1.42
CA ILE A 2 16.55 9.96 2.11
C ILE A 2 17.71 9.29 2.89
N ASP A 3 17.50 8.95 4.17
CA ASP A 3 18.51 8.25 4.96
C ASP A 3 18.48 6.75 4.70
N TYR A 4 19.21 6.31 3.69
CA TYR A 4 19.33 4.89 3.36
C TYR A 4 20.14 4.06 4.38
N LYS A 5 20.81 4.70 5.33
CA LYS A 5 21.65 4.01 6.32
C LYS A 5 20.85 3.52 7.53
N HIS A 6 19.76 4.22 7.86
CA HIS A 6 18.91 3.88 9.00
C HIS A 6 17.54 3.43 8.48
N ARG A 7 17.36 2.12 8.32
CA ARG A 7 16.08 1.53 7.92
C ARG A 7 15.24 1.17 9.15
N ASN A 8 13.93 1.34 9.00
CA ASN A 8 12.98 0.84 9.98
C ASN A 8 12.97 -0.70 10.01
N PRO A 9 12.46 -1.35 11.08
CA PRO A 9 12.35 -2.80 11.15
C PRO A 9 11.54 -3.45 10.02
N ASP A 10 10.65 -2.70 9.39
CA ASP A 10 9.85 -3.11 8.22
C ASP A 10 10.61 -2.98 6.89
N GLY A 11 11.87 -2.54 6.92
CA GLY A 11 12.72 -2.32 5.74
C GLY A 11 12.50 -0.98 5.04
N SER A 12 11.51 -0.20 5.44
CA SER A 12 11.28 1.15 4.90
C SER A 12 12.41 2.10 5.28
N VAL A 13 12.58 3.16 4.49
CA VAL A 13 13.61 4.17 4.74
C VAL A 13 13.09 5.15 5.78
N GLY A 14 13.84 5.34 6.86
CA GLY A 14 13.51 6.28 7.92
C GLY A 14 13.55 7.73 7.45
N ARG A 15 12.69 8.56 8.04
CA ARG A 15 12.76 10.02 7.86
C ARG A 15 13.89 10.57 8.70
N ILE A 16 14.67 11.52 8.14
CA ILE A 16 15.68 12.24 8.92
C ILE A 16 14.99 12.96 10.08
N PRO A 17 15.47 12.81 11.33
CA PRO A 17 14.91 13.51 12.48
C PRO A 17 14.87 15.02 12.27
N ASP A 18 13.81 15.69 12.71
CA ASP A 18 13.64 17.13 12.54
C ASP A 18 14.81 17.95 13.12
N SER A 19 15.51 17.41 14.14
CA SER A 19 16.73 18.01 14.73
C SER A 19 17.93 18.09 13.78
N LEU A 20 17.92 17.28 12.70
CA LEU A 20 18.98 17.24 11.69
C LEU A 20 18.58 17.91 10.39
N THR A 21 17.43 18.59 10.36
CA THR A 21 16.91 19.30 9.18
C THR A 21 17.05 20.82 9.35
N THR A 22 17.14 21.52 8.22
CA THR A 22 17.17 22.98 8.19
C THR A 22 15.77 23.50 7.87
N VAL A 23 15.36 24.54 8.58
CA VAL A 23 14.07 25.21 8.37
C VAL A 23 14.22 26.28 7.30
N PHE A 24 13.30 26.27 6.34
CA PHE A 24 13.13 27.31 5.33
C PHE A 24 11.69 27.83 5.38
N HIS A 25 11.47 28.98 4.75
CA HIS A 25 10.14 29.58 4.66
C HIS A 25 9.77 29.82 3.20
N THR A 26 8.54 29.53 2.85
CA THR A 26 7.98 29.89 1.54
C THR A 26 7.79 31.40 1.45
N ALA A 27 7.48 31.91 0.25
CA ALA A 27 7.23 33.35 0.04
C ALA A 27 6.10 33.93 0.92
N ILE A 28 5.15 33.09 1.33
CA ILE A 28 4.04 33.45 2.22
C ILE A 28 4.35 33.20 3.70
N GLY A 29 5.59 32.80 4.05
CA GLY A 29 6.00 32.56 5.43
C GLY A 29 5.71 31.17 6.00
N ARG A 30 5.21 30.21 5.21
CA ARG A 30 4.99 28.83 5.65
C ARG A 30 6.34 28.13 5.86
N GLU A 31 6.53 27.53 7.03
CA GLU A 31 7.72 26.74 7.34
C GLU A 31 7.77 25.45 6.49
N VAL A 32 8.93 25.20 5.91
CA VAL A 32 9.24 23.94 5.21
C VAL A 32 10.64 23.49 5.62
N ARG A 33 10.90 22.18 5.54
CA ARG A 33 12.17 21.59 5.98
C ARG A 33 12.84 20.85 4.84
N ASP A 34 14.18 20.86 4.85
CA ASP A 34 14.96 19.97 4.00
C ASP A 34 15.10 18.57 4.61
N GLY A 35 15.83 17.69 3.93
CA GLY A 35 16.31 16.42 4.50
C GLY A 35 15.42 15.19 4.27
N GLY A 36 14.22 15.34 3.75
CA GLY A 36 13.31 14.19 3.55
C GLY A 36 12.46 14.24 2.28
N GLY A 37 12.79 15.13 1.35
CA GLY A 37 11.92 15.43 0.21
C GLY A 37 10.74 16.31 0.62
N VAL A 38 9.72 16.36 -0.22
CA VAL A 38 8.48 17.10 0.07
C VAL A 38 7.61 16.28 1.00
N THR A 39 7.25 16.82 2.16
CA THR A 39 6.28 16.17 3.05
C THR A 39 4.88 16.54 2.57
N PRO A 40 4.01 15.55 2.23
CA PRO A 40 2.64 15.85 1.83
C PRO A 40 1.83 16.42 2.99
N ASP A 41 0.88 17.30 2.69
CA ASP A 41 -0.04 17.86 3.68
C ASP A 41 -1.14 16.86 4.07
N VAL A 42 -1.50 15.99 3.14
CA VAL A 42 -2.46 14.90 3.35
C VAL A 42 -1.72 13.56 3.15
N ALA A 43 -1.71 12.74 4.17
CA ALA A 43 -1.15 11.40 4.09
C ALA A 43 -2.25 10.41 3.71
N VAL A 44 -2.04 9.64 2.64
CA VAL A 44 -2.91 8.54 2.22
C VAL A 44 -2.25 7.22 2.60
N GLU A 45 -2.98 6.35 3.30
CA GLU A 45 -2.46 5.01 3.60
C GLU A 45 -2.39 4.18 2.32
N GLN A 46 -1.20 3.66 2.03
CA GLN A 46 -1.03 2.74 0.90
C GLN A 46 -1.58 1.36 1.24
N GLU A 47 -2.38 0.82 0.34
CA GLU A 47 -2.84 -0.56 0.45
C GLU A 47 -1.65 -1.52 0.32
N LYS A 48 -1.52 -2.41 1.30
CA LYS A 48 -0.50 -3.46 1.23
C LYS A 48 -0.99 -4.54 0.28
N LEU A 49 -0.26 -4.74 -0.80
CA LEU A 49 -0.56 -5.82 -1.73
C LEU A 49 -0.41 -7.18 -1.04
N PRO A 50 -1.38 -8.09 -1.22
CA PRO A 50 -1.31 -9.43 -0.64
C PRO A 50 -0.14 -10.23 -1.22
N ASN A 51 0.52 -11.01 -0.36
CA ASN A 51 1.70 -11.80 -0.75
C ASN A 51 1.44 -12.77 -1.91
N ILE A 52 0.24 -13.31 -2.01
CA ILE A 52 -0.17 -14.20 -3.10
C ILE A 52 0.04 -13.55 -4.49
N LEU A 53 -0.20 -12.23 -4.62
CA LEU A 53 0.00 -11.53 -5.89
C LEU A 53 1.44 -11.58 -6.38
N PHE A 54 2.39 -11.42 -5.46
CA PHE A 54 3.82 -11.51 -5.80
C PHE A 54 4.14 -12.87 -6.43
N TYR A 55 3.64 -13.97 -5.84
CA TYR A 55 3.88 -15.32 -6.37
C TYR A 55 3.13 -15.58 -7.67
N LEU A 56 1.87 -15.13 -7.81
CA LEU A 56 1.10 -15.26 -9.06
C LEU A 56 1.79 -14.55 -10.24
N VAL A 57 2.44 -13.41 -9.97
CA VAL A 57 3.23 -12.68 -10.97
C VAL A 57 4.56 -13.40 -11.25
N ASN A 58 5.30 -13.79 -10.21
CA ASN A 58 6.61 -14.42 -10.33
C ASN A 58 6.55 -15.77 -11.07
N ASP A 59 5.50 -16.55 -10.84
CA ASP A 59 5.26 -17.82 -11.53
C ASP A 59 4.60 -17.63 -12.91
N ASN A 60 4.49 -16.39 -13.38
CA ASN A 60 3.89 -16.00 -14.66
C ASN A 60 2.44 -16.44 -14.87
N LEU A 61 1.69 -16.72 -13.80
CA LEU A 61 0.31 -17.20 -13.94
C LEU A 61 -0.61 -16.10 -14.48
N ILE A 62 -0.47 -14.87 -14.00
CA ILE A 62 -1.21 -13.71 -14.54
C ILE A 62 -0.86 -13.47 -16.00
N PHE A 63 0.44 -13.46 -16.33
CA PHE A 63 0.92 -13.29 -17.71
C PHE A 63 0.38 -14.37 -18.67
N ASN A 64 0.42 -15.63 -18.25
CA ASN A 64 -0.05 -16.76 -19.05
C ASN A 64 -1.55 -16.69 -19.28
N TYR A 65 -2.31 -16.35 -18.24
CA TYR A 65 -3.76 -16.17 -18.36
C TYR A 65 -4.11 -15.02 -19.31
N ALA A 66 -3.50 -13.85 -19.10
CA ALA A 66 -3.71 -12.70 -19.98
C ALA A 66 -3.36 -13.01 -21.45
N THR A 67 -2.33 -13.84 -21.69
CA THR A 67 -1.96 -14.30 -23.03
C THR A 67 -3.08 -15.16 -23.64
N GLN A 68 -3.58 -16.15 -22.89
CA GLN A 68 -4.67 -17.01 -23.34
C GLN A 68 -5.96 -16.21 -23.57
N TYR A 69 -6.25 -15.26 -22.68
CA TYR A 69 -7.40 -14.37 -22.83
C TYR A 69 -7.33 -13.56 -24.12
N CYS A 70 -6.20 -12.95 -24.41
CA CYS A 70 -6.01 -12.17 -25.64
C CYS A 70 -6.13 -13.01 -26.92
N LEU A 71 -5.73 -14.28 -26.90
CA LEU A 71 -5.91 -15.19 -28.04
C LEU A 71 -7.38 -15.52 -28.29
N LYS A 72 -8.20 -15.56 -27.26
CA LYS A 72 -9.64 -15.85 -27.35
C LYS A 72 -10.47 -14.60 -27.72
N HIS A 73 -10.00 -13.40 -27.39
CA HIS A 73 -10.73 -12.14 -27.50
C HIS A 73 -9.99 -11.15 -28.42
N PRO A 74 -10.27 -11.10 -29.73
CA PRO A 74 -9.61 -10.17 -30.65
C PRO A 74 -9.80 -8.69 -30.29
N THR A 75 -10.86 -8.36 -29.58
CA THR A 75 -11.20 -7.00 -29.11
C THR A 75 -11.74 -7.07 -27.69
N ILE A 76 -11.55 -5.98 -26.94
CA ILE A 76 -12.09 -5.83 -25.58
C ILE A 76 -12.74 -4.44 -25.42
N ALA A 77 -13.45 -4.23 -24.31
CA ALA A 77 -13.98 -2.92 -23.94
C ALA A 77 -12.84 -1.88 -23.75
N SER A 78 -13.20 -0.59 -23.78
CA SER A 78 -12.23 0.48 -23.50
C SER A 78 -11.64 0.36 -22.08
N PRO A 79 -10.45 0.91 -21.82
CA PRO A 79 -9.81 0.81 -20.51
C PRO A 79 -10.70 1.29 -19.37
N GLU A 80 -11.54 2.28 -19.59
CA GLU A 80 -12.47 2.83 -18.61
C GLU A 80 -13.57 1.82 -18.20
N ASN A 81 -13.98 0.96 -19.14
CA ASN A 81 -15.13 0.07 -19.01
C ASN A 81 -14.73 -1.42 -18.90
N PHE A 82 -13.45 -1.74 -19.07
CA PHE A 82 -13.00 -3.12 -19.01
C PHE A 82 -12.93 -3.59 -17.56
N GLU A 83 -13.50 -4.75 -17.30
CA GLU A 83 -13.42 -5.46 -16.02
C GLU A 83 -13.27 -6.97 -16.29
N VAL A 84 -12.53 -7.65 -15.43
CA VAL A 84 -12.45 -9.11 -15.42
C VAL A 84 -13.73 -9.64 -14.78
N THR A 85 -14.54 -10.35 -15.57
CA THR A 85 -15.81 -10.90 -15.09
C THR A 85 -15.60 -12.05 -14.10
N ASP A 86 -16.66 -12.45 -13.38
CA ASP A 86 -16.59 -13.61 -12.47
C ASP A 86 -16.33 -14.91 -13.24
N ALA A 87 -16.81 -15.02 -14.49
CA ALA A 87 -16.55 -16.17 -15.36
C ALA A 87 -15.07 -16.23 -15.77
N ASP A 88 -14.49 -15.10 -16.18
CA ASP A 88 -13.06 -14.99 -16.51
C ASP A 88 -12.19 -15.35 -15.29
N TYR A 89 -12.59 -14.86 -14.12
CA TYR A 89 -11.88 -15.15 -12.88
C TYR A 89 -11.98 -16.62 -12.47
N ALA A 90 -13.11 -17.26 -12.71
CA ALA A 90 -13.26 -18.70 -12.49
C ALA A 90 -12.31 -19.51 -13.40
N GLU A 91 -12.17 -19.13 -14.69
CA GLU A 91 -11.18 -19.76 -15.59
C GLU A 91 -9.75 -19.57 -15.07
N PHE A 92 -9.43 -18.37 -14.57
CA PHE A 92 -8.13 -18.10 -13.96
C PHE A 92 -7.87 -19.00 -12.73
N LYS A 93 -8.84 -19.11 -11.81
CA LYS A 93 -8.70 -19.98 -10.63
C LYS A 93 -8.43 -21.43 -11.02
N GLU A 94 -9.14 -21.95 -12.01
CA GLU A 94 -8.90 -23.30 -12.49
C GLU A 94 -7.50 -23.48 -13.11
N MET A 95 -6.99 -22.46 -13.81
CA MET A 95 -5.63 -22.49 -14.33
C MET A 95 -4.60 -22.50 -13.19
N VAL A 96 -4.78 -21.69 -12.14
CA VAL A 96 -3.90 -21.66 -10.96
C VAL A 96 -3.88 -23.01 -10.24
N LYS A 97 -5.04 -23.63 -10.05
CA LYS A 97 -5.15 -24.97 -9.44
C LYS A 97 -4.41 -26.05 -10.24
N LYS A 98 -4.57 -26.04 -11.56
CA LYS A 98 -3.88 -26.99 -12.45
C LYS A 98 -2.36 -26.84 -12.47
N ALA A 99 -1.86 -25.63 -12.14
CA ALA A 99 -0.44 -25.36 -12.08
C ALA A 99 0.24 -25.83 -10.77
N ASP A 100 -0.49 -26.48 -9.85
CA ASP A 100 -0.02 -26.86 -8.50
C ASP A 100 0.66 -25.66 -7.78
N PHE A 101 0.02 -24.48 -7.91
CA PHE A 101 0.53 -23.23 -7.38
C PHE A 101 0.62 -23.25 -5.86
N LYS A 102 1.78 -22.85 -5.35
CA LYS A 102 2.06 -22.77 -3.92
C LYS A 102 2.76 -21.45 -3.61
N TYR A 103 2.46 -20.88 -2.46
CA TYR A 103 3.13 -19.68 -2.00
C TYR A 103 3.29 -19.70 -0.49
N ASP A 104 4.29 -18.96 -0.01
CA ASP A 104 4.59 -18.86 1.41
C ASP A 104 3.64 -17.91 2.13
N GLN A 105 3.02 -18.38 3.19
CA GLN A 105 2.24 -17.53 4.08
C GLN A 105 3.08 -17.04 5.24
N GLN A 106 3.12 -15.72 5.43
CA GLN A 106 3.87 -15.12 6.54
C GLN A 106 3.29 -15.50 7.91
N SER A 107 1.96 -15.68 7.99
CA SER A 107 1.29 -16.12 9.22
C SER A 107 1.74 -17.50 9.66
N GLU A 108 1.93 -18.44 8.74
CA GLU A 108 2.45 -19.78 9.07
C GLU A 108 3.90 -19.72 9.59
N LYS A 109 4.74 -18.90 8.94
CA LYS A 109 6.13 -18.71 9.39
C LYS A 109 6.20 -18.09 10.78
N ILE A 110 5.40 -17.06 11.03
CA ILE A 110 5.35 -16.39 12.34
C ILE A 110 4.80 -17.35 13.40
N LEU A 111 3.76 -18.12 13.09
CA LEU A 111 3.20 -19.10 14.00
C LEU A 111 4.22 -20.20 14.37
N LYS A 112 4.98 -20.68 13.38
CA LYS A 112 6.05 -21.64 13.62
C LYS A 112 7.11 -21.08 14.56
N ASN A 113 7.57 -19.85 14.30
CA ASN A 113 8.56 -19.18 15.14
C ASN A 113 8.02 -18.96 16.56
N LEU A 114 6.75 -18.57 16.70
CA LEU A 114 6.09 -18.39 17.98
C LEU A 114 6.01 -19.71 18.76
N LYS A 115 5.70 -20.80 18.06
CA LYS A 115 5.64 -22.15 18.67
C LYS A 115 7.01 -22.61 19.16
N GLU A 116 8.07 -22.42 18.37
CA GLU A 116 9.45 -22.73 18.77
C GLU A 116 9.88 -21.92 20.01
N MET A 117 9.49 -20.64 20.08
CA MET A 117 9.77 -19.80 21.24
C MET A 117 8.97 -20.23 22.47
N ALA A 118 7.68 -20.52 22.32
CA ALA A 118 6.83 -21.01 23.40
C ALA A 118 7.31 -22.37 23.95
N GLU A 119 7.87 -23.23 23.11
CA GLU A 119 8.48 -24.48 23.52
C GLU A 119 9.75 -24.23 24.36
N PHE A 120 10.62 -23.32 23.91
CA PHE A 120 11.84 -22.94 24.64
C PHE A 120 11.52 -22.32 25.99
N GLU A 121 10.48 -21.50 26.09
CA GLU A 121 10.03 -20.86 27.33
C GLU A 121 9.18 -21.78 28.23
N GLY A 122 8.82 -22.99 27.77
CA GLY A 122 8.07 -23.99 28.53
C GLY A 122 6.55 -23.85 28.52
N TYR A 123 5.98 -22.93 27.75
CA TYR A 123 4.54 -22.69 27.65
C TYR A 123 3.77 -23.74 26.85
N MET A 124 4.46 -24.59 26.06
CA MET A 124 3.81 -25.58 25.20
C MET A 124 3.00 -26.64 25.92
N LYS A 125 3.27 -26.87 27.22
CA LYS A 125 2.49 -27.82 28.03
C LYS A 125 1.05 -27.33 28.24
N ASP A 126 0.89 -26.02 28.40
CA ASP A 126 -0.40 -25.41 28.75
C ASP A 126 -1.13 -24.85 27.53
N ALA A 127 -0.43 -24.56 26.41
CA ALA A 127 -0.96 -23.92 25.22
C ALA A 127 -1.01 -24.82 23.96
N SER A 128 -0.78 -26.12 24.11
CA SER A 128 -0.67 -27.06 22.99
C SER A 128 -1.95 -27.14 22.13
N GLU A 129 -3.12 -27.11 22.75
CA GLU A 129 -4.40 -27.23 22.04
C GLU A 129 -4.74 -25.92 21.30
N GLU A 130 -4.42 -24.77 21.88
CA GLU A 130 -4.59 -23.46 21.28
C GLU A 130 -3.69 -23.31 20.04
N PHE A 131 -2.44 -23.76 20.11
CA PHE A 131 -1.53 -23.77 18.97
C PHE A 131 -2.05 -24.68 17.86
N LYS A 132 -2.54 -25.89 18.17
CA LYS A 132 -3.13 -26.79 17.17
C LYS A 132 -4.37 -26.18 16.52
N ALA A 133 -5.25 -25.57 17.32
CA ALA A 133 -6.45 -24.91 16.80
C ALA A 133 -6.08 -23.74 15.88
N LEU A 134 -5.03 -22.98 16.22
CA LEU A 134 -4.55 -21.87 15.41
C LEU A 134 -3.88 -22.37 14.12
N GLU A 135 -3.07 -23.41 14.18
CA GLU A 135 -2.49 -24.06 12.99
C GLU A 135 -3.56 -24.51 12.00
N GLN A 136 -4.64 -25.14 12.49
CA GLN A 136 -5.75 -25.57 11.63
C GLN A 136 -6.48 -24.37 10.99
N LYS A 137 -6.69 -23.29 11.73
CA LYS A 137 -7.37 -22.09 11.22
C LYS A 137 -6.53 -21.26 10.26
N LEU A 138 -5.22 -21.26 10.43
CA LEU A 138 -4.26 -20.55 9.58
C LEU A 138 -3.66 -21.44 8.48
N SER A 139 -4.08 -22.72 8.40
CA SER A 139 -3.61 -23.63 7.36
C SER A 139 -3.93 -23.07 5.97
N HIS A 140 -2.99 -23.26 5.06
CA HIS A 140 -3.08 -22.78 3.69
C HIS A 140 -4.33 -23.33 2.99
N ASN A 141 -5.15 -22.43 2.46
CA ASN A 141 -6.31 -22.75 1.63
C ASN A 141 -6.33 -21.86 0.40
N LEU A 142 -5.83 -22.39 -0.71
CA LEU A 142 -5.71 -21.66 -1.96
C LEU A 142 -7.06 -21.12 -2.47
N ASP A 143 -8.13 -21.92 -2.37
CA ASP A 143 -9.46 -21.48 -2.83
C ASP A 143 -9.97 -20.27 -2.05
N ARG A 144 -9.88 -20.37 -0.72
CA ARG A 144 -10.23 -19.25 0.15
C ARG A 144 -9.40 -18.00 -0.16
N ASP A 145 -8.10 -18.16 -0.33
CA ASP A 145 -7.20 -17.02 -0.55
C ASP A 145 -7.42 -16.37 -1.92
N LEU A 146 -7.67 -17.17 -2.97
CA LEU A 146 -8.07 -16.65 -4.27
C LEU A 146 -9.42 -15.90 -4.19
N ASP A 147 -10.38 -16.38 -3.40
CA ASP A 147 -11.66 -15.70 -3.22
C ASP A 147 -11.52 -14.42 -2.37
N TYR A 148 -10.73 -14.47 -1.30
CA TYR A 148 -10.52 -13.33 -0.40
C TYR A 148 -9.80 -12.17 -1.09
N PHE A 149 -8.79 -12.47 -1.92
CA PHE A 149 -8.01 -11.47 -2.67
C PHE A 149 -8.49 -11.29 -4.12
N ALA A 150 -9.72 -11.71 -4.42
CA ALA A 150 -10.25 -11.69 -5.79
C ALA A 150 -10.21 -10.30 -6.43
N LYS A 151 -10.49 -9.24 -5.67
CA LYS A 151 -10.46 -7.85 -6.18
C LYS A 151 -9.06 -7.49 -6.69
N ASP A 152 -8.04 -7.71 -5.87
CA ASP A 152 -6.66 -7.34 -6.20
C ASP A 152 -6.11 -8.17 -7.37
N ILE A 153 -6.45 -9.47 -7.38
CA ILE A 153 -6.03 -10.38 -8.45
C ILE A 153 -6.71 -10.00 -9.76
N LYS A 154 -8.02 -9.72 -9.76
CA LYS A 154 -8.76 -9.26 -10.95
C LYS A 154 -8.19 -7.94 -11.50
N ASN A 155 -7.86 -7.00 -10.62
CA ASN A 155 -7.23 -5.74 -11.00
C ASN A 155 -5.88 -5.96 -11.68
N MET A 156 -5.05 -6.87 -11.15
CA MET A 156 -3.75 -7.21 -11.73
C MET A 156 -3.91 -7.88 -13.12
N ILE A 157 -4.86 -8.80 -13.25
CA ILE A 157 -5.20 -9.45 -14.53
C ILE A 157 -5.69 -8.40 -15.54
N ALA A 158 -6.62 -7.53 -15.13
CA ALA A 158 -7.16 -6.47 -15.97
C ALA A 158 -6.07 -5.54 -16.48
N GLN A 159 -5.14 -5.16 -15.58
CA GLN A 159 -4.02 -4.30 -15.94
C GLN A 159 -3.10 -4.95 -17.00
N ASP A 160 -2.80 -6.25 -16.87
CA ASP A 160 -1.97 -6.95 -17.86
C ASP A 160 -2.70 -7.11 -19.21
N ILE A 161 -3.99 -7.45 -19.19
CA ILE A 161 -4.81 -7.53 -20.42
C ILE A 161 -4.88 -6.16 -21.10
N ILE A 162 -5.26 -5.11 -20.39
CA ILE A 162 -5.42 -3.75 -20.94
C ILE A 162 -4.12 -3.25 -21.59
N LYS A 163 -2.97 -3.48 -20.97
CA LYS A 163 -1.66 -3.09 -21.54
C LYS A 163 -1.39 -3.74 -22.89
N ARG A 164 -1.91 -4.92 -23.15
CA ARG A 164 -1.72 -5.64 -24.42
C ARG A 164 -2.55 -5.05 -25.58
N TYR A 165 -3.73 -4.47 -25.28
CA TYR A 165 -4.58 -3.85 -26.30
C TYR A 165 -4.37 -2.34 -26.41
N TYR A 166 -4.17 -1.65 -25.30
CA TYR A 166 -4.16 -0.20 -25.22
C TYR A 166 -2.81 0.37 -24.73
N PHE A 167 -1.78 -0.47 -24.68
CA PHE A 167 -0.42 -0.11 -24.29
C PHE A 167 -0.34 0.57 -22.91
N GLN A 168 0.70 1.35 -22.69
CA GLN A 168 0.95 2.02 -21.42
C GLN A 168 -0.20 2.95 -21.00
N ARG A 169 -0.75 3.72 -21.95
CA ARG A 169 -1.85 4.65 -21.67
C ARG A 169 -3.08 3.92 -21.11
N GLY A 170 -3.45 2.78 -21.69
CA GLY A 170 -4.56 1.97 -21.18
C GLY A 170 -4.27 1.44 -19.76
N GLY A 171 -3.04 0.98 -19.52
CA GLY A 171 -2.62 0.53 -18.19
C GLY A 171 -2.73 1.62 -17.13
N ILE A 172 -2.35 2.87 -17.46
CA ILE A 172 -2.50 4.01 -16.55
C ILE A 172 -3.99 4.27 -16.26
N ILE A 173 -4.85 4.30 -17.28
CA ILE A 173 -6.29 4.51 -17.08
C ILE A 173 -6.88 3.44 -16.14
N GLN A 174 -6.52 2.17 -16.35
CA GLN A 174 -6.97 1.07 -15.50
C GLN A 174 -6.49 1.23 -14.05
N GLN A 175 -5.25 1.65 -13.85
CA GLN A 175 -4.65 1.85 -12.53
C GLN A 175 -5.31 2.99 -11.76
N LEU A 176 -5.69 4.08 -12.44
CA LEU A 176 -6.31 5.25 -11.83
C LEU A 176 -7.76 5.01 -11.35
N LYS A 177 -8.41 3.89 -11.72
CA LYS A 177 -9.79 3.60 -11.29
C LYS A 177 -9.92 3.47 -9.76
N ASP A 178 -8.94 2.85 -9.12
CA ASP A 178 -8.92 2.57 -7.68
C ASP A 178 -7.74 3.29 -6.97
N ASP A 179 -7.27 4.42 -7.53
CA ASP A 179 -6.16 5.19 -6.97
C ASP A 179 -6.61 6.04 -5.79
N ASN A 180 -6.19 5.65 -4.59
CA ASN A 180 -6.55 6.34 -3.35
C ASN A 180 -5.94 7.75 -3.26
N ASP A 181 -4.73 7.96 -3.81
CA ASP A 181 -4.09 9.27 -3.84
C ASP A 181 -4.84 10.24 -4.75
N LEU A 182 -5.26 9.77 -5.95
CA LEU A 182 -6.08 10.54 -6.87
C LEU A 182 -7.44 10.89 -6.27
N ASN A 183 -8.09 9.92 -5.63
CA ASN A 183 -9.39 10.13 -4.99
C ASN A 183 -9.32 11.16 -3.86
N GLU A 184 -8.28 11.10 -3.02
CA GLU A 184 -8.10 12.05 -1.93
C GLU A 184 -7.72 13.44 -2.48
N ALA A 185 -6.85 13.53 -3.48
CA ALA A 185 -6.52 14.78 -4.16
C ALA A 185 -7.77 15.44 -4.77
N ALA A 186 -8.65 14.65 -5.40
CA ALA A 186 -9.92 15.15 -5.94
C ALA A 186 -10.85 15.71 -4.85
N LYS A 187 -10.92 15.07 -3.68
CA LYS A 187 -11.69 15.58 -2.54
C LYS A 187 -11.16 16.92 -2.03
N VAL A 188 -9.84 17.00 -1.83
CA VAL A 188 -9.17 18.23 -1.36
C VAL A 188 -9.39 19.37 -2.35
N LEU A 189 -9.23 19.13 -3.65
CA LEU A 189 -9.44 20.14 -4.69
C LEU A 189 -10.92 20.54 -4.83
N GLY A 190 -11.85 19.62 -4.56
CA GLY A 190 -13.28 19.87 -4.54
C GLY A 190 -13.73 20.75 -3.38
N ASN A 191 -12.94 20.84 -2.29
CA ASN A 191 -13.20 21.69 -1.14
C ASN A 191 -12.26 22.89 -1.11
N SER A 192 -12.67 23.98 -1.76
CA SER A 192 -11.81 25.18 -1.92
C SER A 192 -11.42 25.84 -0.60
N GLU A 193 -12.24 25.73 0.44
CA GLU A 193 -11.94 26.30 1.76
C GLU A 193 -10.85 25.48 2.47
N GLU A 194 -10.97 24.16 2.44
CA GLU A 194 -9.97 23.26 2.98
C GLU A 194 -8.61 23.38 2.25
N TYR A 195 -8.66 23.42 0.92
CA TYR A 195 -7.48 23.65 0.09
C TYR A 195 -6.76 24.96 0.44
N LYS A 196 -7.51 26.08 0.55
CA LYS A 196 -6.94 27.37 0.97
C LYS A 196 -6.37 27.34 2.39
N LYS A 197 -7.05 26.64 3.31
CA LYS A 197 -6.58 26.49 4.69
C LYS A 197 -5.27 25.69 4.75
N MET A 198 -5.14 24.63 3.98
CA MET A 198 -3.88 23.85 3.87
C MET A 198 -2.71 24.68 3.35
N LEU A 199 -2.96 25.57 2.39
CA LEU A 199 -1.93 26.45 1.84
C LEU A 199 -1.64 27.67 2.71
N SER A 200 -2.51 27.99 3.68
CA SER A 200 -2.28 29.13 4.57
C SER A 200 -1.17 28.87 5.58
N VAL A 201 -0.61 29.93 6.14
CA VAL A 201 0.32 29.83 7.27
C VAL A 201 -0.48 29.32 8.47
N PRO A 202 -0.03 28.28 9.21
CA PRO A 202 -0.69 27.85 10.43
C PRO A 202 -0.86 29.04 11.39
N GLU A 203 -2.06 29.20 11.98
CA GLU A 203 -2.27 30.22 12.99
C GLU A 203 -1.33 29.97 14.17
N THR A 204 -0.38 30.88 14.38
CA THR A 204 0.57 30.79 15.47
C THR A 204 -0.18 31.12 16.77
N THR A 205 -0.33 30.14 17.65
CA THR A 205 -0.85 30.40 18.99
C THR A 205 0.22 31.18 19.76
N VAL A 206 0.04 32.47 19.87
CA VAL A 206 0.91 33.33 20.68
C VAL A 206 0.60 33.06 22.16
N ILE A 207 1.46 32.29 22.81
CA ILE A 207 1.42 32.15 24.27
C ILE A 207 2.14 33.37 24.85
N LYS A 208 1.37 34.31 25.43
CA LYS A 208 1.94 35.42 26.17
C LYS A 208 2.45 34.92 27.52
N GLU A 209 3.69 34.51 27.59
CA GLU A 209 4.41 34.46 28.86
C GLU A 209 4.85 35.85 29.28
N LYS A 210 4.74 36.13 30.58
CA LYS A 210 5.09 37.43 31.16
C LYS A 210 6.49 37.92 30.70
N GLY A 211 6.53 38.78 29.71
CA GLY A 211 7.71 39.54 29.35
C GLY A 211 8.52 39.08 28.14
N LYS A 212 8.15 38.01 27.41
CA LYS A 212 8.77 37.67 26.11
C LYS A 212 7.75 37.04 25.18
N GLU A 213 7.55 37.64 24.01
CA GLU A 213 6.78 37.01 22.92
C GLU A 213 7.65 35.90 22.30
N THR A 214 7.29 34.66 22.57
CA THR A 214 7.83 33.49 21.88
C THR A 214 6.70 32.84 21.11
N SER A 215 6.80 32.79 19.81
CA SER A 215 5.85 32.07 18.97
C SER A 215 6.14 30.57 19.03
N LEU A 216 5.22 29.80 19.59
CA LEU A 216 5.27 28.34 19.56
C LEU A 216 4.23 27.83 18.54
N VAL A 217 4.73 27.20 17.50
CA VAL A 217 3.89 26.51 16.54
C VAL A 217 3.44 25.17 17.15
N ASN A 218 2.14 24.97 17.25
CA ASN A 218 1.59 23.75 17.85
C ASN A 218 1.57 22.61 16.82
N PHE A 219 2.65 21.82 16.77
CA PHE A 219 2.84 20.67 15.85
C PHE A 219 2.14 19.37 16.30
N ASN A 220 1.36 19.37 17.39
CA ASN A 220 0.89 18.14 18.00
C ASN A 220 -0.38 17.52 17.41
N SER A 221 -1.04 18.10 16.42
CA SER A 221 -2.29 17.54 15.89
C SER A 221 -2.08 16.51 14.74
N TYR A 222 -0.88 16.39 14.19
CA TYR A 222 -0.61 15.51 13.03
C TYR A 222 0.39 14.36 13.31
N ARG A 223 0.69 14.11 14.58
CA ARG A 223 1.54 12.98 14.96
C ARG A 223 0.71 11.75 15.30
N LYS A 224 0.16 11.08 14.30
CA LYS A 224 -0.09 9.63 14.39
C LYS A 224 -0.12 9.05 12.97
N ASN A 225 0.91 8.25 12.70
CA ASN A 225 1.01 7.26 11.64
C ASN A 225 0.89 7.78 10.21
N SER A 226 2.00 8.01 9.53
CA SER A 226 2.16 7.41 8.19
C SER A 226 3.56 7.62 7.64
N LEU A 227 4.18 6.55 7.29
CA LEU A 227 5.35 6.49 6.42
C LEU A 227 4.85 6.43 4.98
N MET A 228 5.26 7.35 4.14
CA MET A 228 5.03 7.23 2.71
C MET A 228 6.32 7.31 1.92
N ILE A 229 6.48 6.36 1.05
CA ILE A 229 7.48 6.36 -0.01
C ILE A 229 6.77 6.79 -1.29
N PHE A 230 7.18 7.93 -1.87
CA PHE A 230 6.83 8.28 -3.23
C PHE A 230 7.93 7.76 -4.16
N ASP A 231 7.62 6.77 -4.98
CA ASP A 231 8.34 6.56 -6.23
C ASP A 231 7.74 7.49 -7.29
N CYS A 232 8.35 8.65 -7.47
CA CYS A 232 8.17 9.43 -8.69
C CYS A 232 8.94 8.73 -9.81
N VAL A 233 8.26 8.03 -10.68
CA VAL A 233 8.79 7.63 -11.98
C VAL A 233 8.49 8.76 -12.97
N VAL A 234 9.55 9.39 -13.42
CA VAL A 234 9.57 10.27 -14.59
C VAL A 234 9.37 9.46 -15.86
#